data_24af62755ea45e47aa36479ce1642dc1
#
_entry.id   24af62755ea45e47aa36479ce1642dc1
#
_cell.length_a   1.000
_cell.length_b   1.000
_cell.length_c   1.000
_cell.angle_alpha   90.00
_cell.angle_beta   90.00
_cell.angle_gamma   90.00
#
_symmetry.space_group_name_H-M   'P 1'
#
loop_
_entity.id
_entity.type
_entity.pdbx_description
1 polymer ?
#
loop_
_entity_poly.entity_id
_entity_poly.type
_entity_poly.pdbx_seq_one_letter_code
_entity_poly.pdbx_strand_id
1 'polypeptide(L)'
;MSAETVILGAGIIGVSTAYYLSQHQDPSSIHLVDPSPELFSSASGYAGGFLAKDWFGPALAPLGALSFEEHRRLAEEHGGREKWGYSPATCFSYAASAAARESAKRGDDWLRDGTSRADAAPLAFDDAGSGKTPTWLRRVDGDHLELISDEGTTAQVDPLRLCQFLLRECLARGVKLYHPAKPASVVTHDFGNGDELIGVNIDRLEAGEPLTESLLLPCTRLIITAGSWTGQVFRTLFPWSRLEIPIRSLAGHSLVLKSPRWHAGLEGNGCHAIFTTHDGGFCPEMFSRIGGHIYFAGLNSSSLPLPDAEKGKATPYDESLAQLREAARQTLGPAGGGGGVAAADDDNDLEIVREGLCFRPVTDWGKPIIARIPDEEIGAGIVTRAGANGGVFVAAGHGPWGIAMSLGTGIVLAEMVQGRKTSANVSGLAFFG
;
A
#
# COMPACT_ATOMS: atom_id res chain seq x y z
N MET A 1 -33.67 5.83 -8.69
CA MET A 1 -32.53 5.12 -9.29
C MET A 1 -31.50 4.96 -8.19
N SER A 2 -30.95 3.75 -8.01
CA SER A 2 -29.86 3.52 -7.07
C SER A 2 -28.66 4.42 -7.47
N ALA A 3 -27.92 4.93 -6.48
CA ALA A 3 -26.75 5.74 -6.76
C ALA A 3 -25.64 4.85 -7.31
N GLU A 4 -25.26 5.05 -8.57
CA GLU A 4 -24.14 4.37 -9.22
C GLU A 4 -22.82 4.95 -8.72
N THR A 5 -21.86 4.07 -8.45
CA THR A 5 -20.54 4.42 -7.92
C THR A 5 -19.44 3.94 -8.86
N VAL A 6 -18.61 4.86 -9.33
CA VAL A 6 -17.40 4.53 -10.11
C VAL A 6 -16.17 4.74 -9.24
N ILE A 7 -15.30 3.73 -9.16
CA ILE A 7 -14.03 3.74 -8.42
C ILE A 7 -12.89 3.65 -9.44
N LEU A 8 -12.06 4.66 -9.49
CA LEU A 8 -10.93 4.78 -10.42
C LEU A 8 -9.64 4.37 -9.72
N GLY A 9 -9.11 3.23 -10.13
CA GLY A 9 -7.97 2.54 -9.53
C GLY A 9 -8.41 1.31 -8.74
N ALA A 10 -8.09 0.11 -9.25
CA ALA A 10 -8.36 -1.17 -8.60
C ALA A 10 -7.16 -1.65 -7.75
N GLY A 11 -6.33 -0.74 -7.22
CA GLY A 11 -5.34 -1.03 -6.19
C GLY A 11 -6.00 -1.41 -4.86
N ILE A 12 -5.18 -1.69 -3.82
CA ILE A 12 -5.68 -2.15 -2.52
C ILE A 12 -6.74 -1.21 -1.92
N ILE A 13 -6.61 0.11 -2.09
CA ILE A 13 -7.58 1.08 -1.56
C ILE A 13 -8.91 0.98 -2.32
N GLY A 14 -8.86 0.89 -3.66
CA GLY A 14 -10.06 0.78 -4.49
C GLY A 14 -10.81 -0.53 -4.25
N VAL A 15 -10.11 -1.68 -4.22
CA VAL A 15 -10.78 -2.97 -3.97
C VAL A 15 -11.29 -3.09 -2.54
N SER A 16 -10.60 -2.52 -1.54
CA SER A 16 -11.12 -2.44 -0.17
C SER A 16 -12.39 -1.60 -0.11
N THR A 17 -12.40 -0.43 -0.77
CA THR A 17 -13.58 0.43 -0.84
C THR A 17 -14.76 -0.29 -1.50
N ALA A 18 -14.53 -0.96 -2.65
CA ALA A 18 -15.57 -1.74 -3.34
C ALA A 18 -16.09 -2.88 -2.47
N TYR A 19 -15.20 -3.57 -1.73
CA TYR A 19 -15.55 -4.66 -0.83
C TYR A 19 -16.53 -4.20 0.26
N TYR A 20 -16.24 -3.08 0.95
CA TYR A 20 -17.12 -2.56 2.00
C TYR A 20 -18.37 -1.88 1.45
N LEU A 21 -18.29 -1.18 0.33
CA LEU A 21 -19.48 -0.63 -0.34
C LEU A 21 -20.45 -1.74 -0.75
N SER A 22 -19.96 -2.85 -1.29
CA SER A 22 -20.78 -3.98 -1.75
C SER A 22 -21.57 -4.70 -0.64
N GLN A 23 -21.26 -4.40 0.62
CA GLN A 23 -22.02 -4.91 1.77
C GLN A 23 -23.27 -4.07 2.10
N HIS A 24 -23.34 -2.84 1.57
CA HIS A 24 -24.34 -1.85 1.98
C HIS A 24 -25.11 -1.22 0.80
N GLN A 25 -24.79 -1.58 -0.42
CA GLN A 25 -25.53 -1.19 -1.63
C GLN A 25 -25.52 -2.34 -2.65
N ASP A 26 -26.34 -2.25 -3.68
CA ASP A 26 -26.34 -3.23 -4.78
C ASP A 26 -24.94 -3.31 -5.39
N PRO A 27 -24.25 -4.46 -5.31
CA PRO A 27 -22.91 -4.61 -5.84
C PRO A 27 -22.82 -4.35 -7.36
N SER A 28 -23.90 -4.59 -8.11
CA SER A 28 -23.95 -4.34 -9.56
C SER A 28 -23.92 -2.85 -9.91
N SER A 29 -24.16 -1.96 -8.94
CA SER A 29 -24.05 -0.50 -9.05
C SER A 29 -22.64 0.03 -8.76
N ILE A 30 -21.67 -0.86 -8.49
CA ILE A 30 -20.28 -0.50 -8.22
C ILE A 30 -19.40 -0.90 -9.40
N HIS A 31 -18.66 0.06 -9.95
CA HIS A 31 -17.82 -0.08 -11.12
C HIS A 31 -16.36 0.22 -10.76
N LEU A 32 -15.49 -0.80 -10.79
CA LEU A 32 -14.03 -0.65 -10.67
C LEU A 32 -13.43 -0.44 -12.05
N VAL A 33 -12.53 0.54 -12.20
CA VAL A 33 -11.83 0.87 -13.44
C VAL A 33 -10.34 0.91 -13.19
N ASP A 34 -9.53 0.19 -13.96
CA ASP A 34 -8.08 0.19 -13.83
C ASP A 34 -7.40 0.08 -15.21
N PRO A 35 -6.40 0.95 -15.51
CA PRO A 35 -5.76 0.97 -16.83
C PRO A 35 -4.59 -0.03 -16.96
N SER A 36 -4.08 -0.57 -15.86
CA SER A 36 -2.89 -1.43 -15.90
C SER A 36 -3.15 -2.71 -16.69
N PRO A 37 -2.20 -3.20 -17.47
CA PRO A 37 -2.36 -4.51 -18.15
C PRO A 37 -2.45 -5.69 -17.17
N GLU A 38 -1.83 -5.56 -16.02
CA GLU A 38 -1.84 -6.53 -14.93
C GLU A 38 -2.24 -5.83 -13.62
N LEU A 39 -3.32 -6.29 -13.00
CA LEU A 39 -3.77 -5.72 -11.73
C LEU A 39 -2.74 -5.91 -10.62
N PHE A 40 -2.66 -4.93 -9.73
CA PHE A 40 -1.75 -4.92 -8.57
C PHE A 40 -0.26 -4.91 -8.93
N SER A 41 0.12 -4.57 -10.15
CA SER A 41 1.50 -4.55 -10.64
C SER A 41 2.36 -3.36 -10.16
N SER A 42 1.89 -2.60 -9.15
CA SER A 42 2.63 -1.51 -8.50
C SER A 42 2.57 -1.66 -6.98
N ALA A 43 2.42 -0.54 -6.23
CA ALA A 43 2.51 -0.49 -4.77
C ALA A 43 1.69 -1.56 -4.04
N SER A 44 0.49 -1.89 -4.52
CA SER A 44 -0.40 -2.85 -3.86
C SER A 44 0.13 -4.27 -3.84
N GLY A 45 0.66 -4.78 -4.95
CA GLY A 45 1.17 -6.15 -5.02
C GLY A 45 2.65 -6.30 -4.65
N TYR A 46 3.42 -5.20 -4.69
CA TYR A 46 4.86 -5.21 -4.38
C TYR A 46 5.19 -4.71 -2.97
N ALA A 47 4.20 -4.35 -2.16
CA ALA A 47 4.41 -3.94 -0.77
C ALA A 47 4.98 -5.06 0.12
N GLY A 48 5.60 -4.65 1.25
CA GLY A 48 6.12 -5.56 2.26
C GLY A 48 5.05 -6.35 3.01
N GLY A 49 3.89 -5.74 3.27
CA GLY A 49 2.75 -6.38 3.94
C GLY A 49 2.80 -6.33 5.46
N PHE A 50 3.67 -5.51 6.03
CA PHE A 50 3.72 -5.26 7.45
C PHE A 50 2.49 -4.45 7.91
N LEU A 51 1.86 -4.90 8.99
CA LEU A 51 0.71 -4.28 9.63
C LEU A 51 1.08 -3.84 11.04
N ALA A 52 0.69 -2.62 11.43
CA ALA A 52 0.83 -2.11 12.78
C ALA A 52 -0.47 -1.47 13.25
N LYS A 53 -0.77 -1.58 14.55
CA LYS A 53 -1.93 -1.00 15.20
C LYS A 53 -1.66 0.42 15.70
N ASP A 54 -0.51 0.63 16.30
CA ASP A 54 -0.17 1.75 17.19
C ASP A 54 1.09 2.54 16.79
N TRP A 55 1.59 2.32 15.57
CA TRP A 55 2.76 3.04 15.03
C TRP A 55 2.39 4.35 14.34
N PHE A 56 1.33 5.02 14.81
CA PHE A 56 0.76 6.18 14.13
C PHE A 56 0.59 7.36 15.07
N GLY A 57 0.93 8.54 14.57
CA GLY A 57 0.62 9.78 15.28
C GLY A 57 -0.89 10.01 15.44
N PRO A 58 -1.29 10.98 16.29
CA PRO A 58 -2.69 11.16 16.72
C PRO A 58 -3.71 11.31 15.58
N ALA A 59 -3.31 11.90 14.45
CA ALA A 59 -4.20 12.06 13.29
C ALA A 59 -4.53 10.75 12.56
N LEU A 60 -3.63 9.75 12.63
CA LEU A 60 -3.74 8.47 11.94
C LEU A 60 -4.08 7.32 12.89
N ALA A 61 -3.83 7.46 14.18
CA ALA A 61 -4.02 6.40 15.16
C ALA A 61 -5.43 5.77 15.14
N PRO A 62 -6.54 6.54 15.03
CA PRO A 62 -7.87 5.93 14.93
C PRO A 62 -8.05 5.06 13.69
N LEU A 63 -7.53 5.51 12.54
CA LEU A 63 -7.60 4.76 11.28
C LEU A 63 -6.71 3.52 11.31
N GLY A 64 -5.49 3.65 11.84
CA GLY A 64 -4.55 2.54 12.00
C GLY A 64 -5.10 1.43 12.88
N ALA A 65 -5.65 1.80 14.04
CA ALA A 65 -6.28 0.84 14.97
C ALA A 65 -7.50 0.14 14.34
N LEU A 66 -8.40 0.89 13.70
CA LEU A 66 -9.55 0.33 12.99
C LEU A 66 -9.10 -0.67 11.93
N SER A 67 -8.12 -0.29 11.12
CA SER A 67 -7.65 -1.13 10.01
C SER A 67 -6.96 -2.40 10.51
N PHE A 68 -6.13 -2.31 11.56
CA PHE A 68 -5.44 -3.46 12.14
C PHE A 68 -6.44 -4.50 12.68
N GLU A 69 -7.43 -4.05 13.46
CA GLU A 69 -8.48 -4.94 13.97
C GLU A 69 -9.30 -5.57 12.86
N GLU A 70 -9.55 -4.83 11.78
CA GLU A 70 -10.26 -5.34 10.63
C GLU A 70 -9.45 -6.37 9.83
N HIS A 71 -8.13 -6.17 9.68
CA HIS A 71 -7.26 -7.20 9.10
C HIS A 71 -7.30 -8.51 9.88
N ARG A 72 -7.30 -8.42 11.22
CA ARG A 72 -7.42 -9.58 12.10
C ARG A 72 -8.77 -10.25 11.93
N ARG A 73 -9.87 -9.49 12.06
CA ARG A 73 -11.24 -9.99 11.93
C ARG A 73 -11.47 -10.69 10.59
N LEU A 74 -11.06 -10.05 9.49
CA LEU A 74 -11.20 -10.60 8.15
C LEU A 74 -10.41 -11.90 7.99
N ALA A 75 -9.22 -11.97 8.58
CA ALA A 75 -8.39 -13.17 8.55
C ALA A 75 -9.01 -14.33 9.34
N GLU A 76 -9.57 -14.06 10.51
CA GLU A 76 -10.28 -15.05 11.33
C GLU A 76 -11.52 -15.58 10.60
N GLU A 77 -12.30 -14.68 9.99
CA GLU A 77 -13.56 -15.03 9.31
C GLU A 77 -13.35 -15.83 8.02
N HIS A 78 -12.29 -15.54 7.28
CA HIS A 78 -12.08 -16.11 5.94
C HIS A 78 -10.87 -17.05 5.82
N GLY A 79 -10.20 -17.43 6.91
CA GLY A 79 -9.00 -18.27 6.87
C GLY A 79 -7.83 -17.54 6.22
N GLY A 80 -7.54 -16.33 6.70
CA GLY A 80 -6.55 -15.42 6.12
C GLY A 80 -5.13 -15.96 6.13
N ARG A 81 -4.80 -16.85 7.11
CA ARG A 81 -3.48 -17.48 7.15
C ARG A 81 -3.19 -18.26 5.86
N GLU A 82 -4.12 -19.08 5.44
CA GLU A 82 -3.99 -19.91 4.23
C GLU A 82 -4.20 -19.10 2.95
N LYS A 83 -5.17 -18.15 2.96
CA LYS A 83 -5.56 -17.43 1.75
C LYS A 83 -4.61 -16.31 1.38
N TRP A 84 -4.12 -15.54 2.34
CA TRP A 84 -3.21 -14.41 2.08
C TRP A 84 -2.09 -14.25 3.10
N GLY A 85 -1.75 -15.32 3.83
CA GLY A 85 -0.59 -15.36 4.70
C GLY A 85 -0.68 -14.44 5.92
N TYR A 86 -1.90 -14.14 6.43
CA TYR A 86 -2.03 -13.36 7.66
C TYR A 86 -1.38 -14.13 8.83
N SER A 87 -0.49 -13.47 9.53
CA SER A 87 0.16 -14.00 10.72
C SER A 87 0.48 -12.88 11.70
N PRO A 88 0.24 -13.06 13.00
CA PRO A 88 0.87 -12.19 14.00
C PRO A 88 2.36 -12.10 13.75
N ALA A 89 2.98 -10.97 14.06
CA ALA A 89 4.40 -10.74 13.82
C ALA A 89 5.06 -10.09 15.02
N THR A 90 6.32 -10.44 15.25
CA THR A 90 7.21 -9.79 16.22
C THR A 90 8.14 -8.84 15.47
N CYS A 91 8.35 -7.64 15.98
CA CYS A 91 9.15 -6.61 15.32
C CYS A 91 10.42 -6.31 16.06
N PHE A 92 11.51 -6.19 15.31
CA PHE A 92 12.82 -5.88 15.85
C PHE A 92 13.48 -4.72 15.11
N SER A 93 14.23 -3.91 15.85
CA SER A 93 15.25 -3.01 15.33
C SER A 93 16.59 -3.72 15.35
N TYR A 94 17.32 -3.68 14.24
CA TYR A 94 18.62 -4.34 14.10
C TYR A 94 19.69 -3.37 13.65
N ALA A 95 20.81 -3.33 14.36
CA ALA A 95 22.00 -2.59 13.98
C ALA A 95 23.21 -3.54 13.99
N ALA A 96 23.95 -3.59 12.89
CA ALA A 96 25.11 -4.47 12.76
C ALA A 96 26.32 -3.99 13.60
N SER A 97 26.34 -2.74 14.10
CA SER A 97 27.39 -2.20 14.95
C SER A 97 26.85 -1.08 15.88
N ALA A 98 27.60 -0.75 16.93
CA ALA A 98 27.28 0.37 17.80
C ALA A 98 27.29 1.73 17.05
N ALA A 99 28.18 1.91 16.08
CA ALA A 99 28.24 3.11 15.26
C ALA A 99 27.01 3.26 14.36
N ALA A 100 26.49 2.15 13.81
CA ALA A 100 25.23 2.15 13.06
C ALA A 100 24.04 2.58 13.95
N ARG A 101 24.02 2.17 15.22
CA ARG A 101 22.97 2.54 16.19
C ARG A 101 22.95 4.03 16.49
N GLU A 102 24.11 4.68 16.62
CA GLU A 102 24.20 6.12 16.93
C GLU A 102 23.82 7.02 15.75
N SER A 103 23.88 6.52 14.53
CA SER A 103 23.54 7.26 13.30
C SER A 103 22.06 7.28 12.98
N ALA A 104 21.22 6.54 13.73
CA ALA A 104 19.79 6.39 13.45
C ALA A 104 19.06 7.75 13.55
N LYS A 105 18.48 8.19 12.46
CA LYS A 105 17.58 9.33 12.37
C LYS A 105 16.13 8.87 12.62
N ARG A 106 15.28 9.77 13.09
CA ARG A 106 13.89 9.46 13.50
C ARG A 106 12.98 9.08 12.31
N GLY A 107 11.95 8.29 12.60
CA GLY A 107 11.05 7.67 11.63
C GLY A 107 10.30 8.59 10.65
N ASP A 108 10.11 9.88 10.99
CA ASP A 108 9.52 10.88 10.08
C ASP A 108 10.41 11.18 8.88
N ASP A 109 11.72 10.92 8.98
CA ASP A 109 12.68 11.13 7.89
C ASP A 109 12.68 10.00 6.86
N TRP A 110 12.00 8.88 7.13
CA TRP A 110 11.96 7.72 6.23
C TRP A 110 11.54 8.08 4.80
N LEU A 111 10.59 9.00 4.64
CA LEU A 111 10.12 9.47 3.33
C LEU A 111 11.15 10.35 2.62
N ARG A 112 12.06 11.00 3.35
CA ARG A 112 13.04 11.94 2.81
C ARG A 112 14.39 11.28 2.59
N ASP A 113 14.89 10.58 3.60
CA ASP A 113 16.28 10.12 3.69
C ASP A 113 16.42 8.58 3.73
N GLY A 114 15.33 7.83 3.70
CA GLY A 114 15.37 6.36 3.75
C GLY A 114 15.73 5.79 5.12
N THR A 115 15.44 6.52 6.21
CA THR A 115 15.67 6.06 7.59
C THR A 115 14.73 4.92 7.99
N SER A 116 15.05 4.21 9.09
CA SER A 116 14.25 3.07 9.56
C SER A 116 12.89 3.51 10.11
N ARG A 117 11.83 2.77 9.80
CA ARG A 117 10.49 2.93 10.41
C ARG A 117 10.43 2.49 11.87
N ALA A 118 11.48 1.84 12.38
CA ALA A 118 11.55 1.40 13.77
C ALA A 118 11.33 2.54 14.78
N ASP A 119 11.75 3.75 14.42
CA ASP A 119 11.57 4.93 15.28
C ASP A 119 10.10 5.36 15.44
N ALA A 120 9.19 4.83 14.62
CA ALA A 120 7.75 5.05 14.77
C ALA A 120 7.12 4.11 15.82
N ALA A 121 7.83 3.09 16.29
CA ALA A 121 7.33 2.17 17.31
C ALA A 121 7.14 2.90 18.66
N PRO A 122 6.03 2.64 19.39
CA PRO A 122 5.70 3.38 20.60
C PRO A 122 6.57 3.03 21.81
N LEU A 123 7.18 1.84 21.84
CA LEU A 123 7.98 1.35 22.98
C LEU A 123 9.12 0.45 22.51
N ALA A 124 10.29 0.66 23.07
CA ALA A 124 11.39 -0.29 23.02
C ALA A 124 11.30 -1.23 24.22
N PHE A 125 11.49 -2.53 24.01
CA PHE A 125 11.54 -3.54 25.06
C PHE A 125 12.98 -4.05 25.17
N ASP A 126 13.58 -3.93 26.35
CA ASP A 126 14.99 -4.28 26.57
C ASP A 126 15.31 -5.79 26.58
N ASP A 127 14.37 -6.68 26.28
CA ASP A 127 14.58 -8.12 26.42
C ASP A 127 14.42 -8.90 25.11
N ALA A 128 15.53 -9.07 24.38
CA ALA A 128 15.67 -10.00 23.26
C ALA A 128 15.83 -11.46 23.72
N GLY A 129 15.69 -11.76 25.00
CA GLY A 129 15.96 -13.08 25.60
C GLY A 129 14.88 -14.13 25.44
N SER A 130 13.76 -13.84 24.80
CA SER A 130 12.60 -14.74 24.72
C SER A 130 12.61 -15.57 23.45
N GLY A 131 13.40 -16.55 23.21
CA GLY A 131 13.23 -17.64 22.20
C GLY A 131 12.54 -17.34 20.85
N LYS A 132 12.11 -16.11 20.60
CA LYS A 132 11.38 -15.59 19.44
C LYS A 132 12.26 -14.85 18.43
N THR A 133 13.59 -14.90 18.59
CA THR A 133 14.51 -14.25 17.64
C THR A 133 14.45 -14.93 16.26
N PRO A 134 14.44 -14.15 15.16
CA PRO A 134 14.38 -14.71 13.81
C PRO A 134 15.65 -15.50 13.49
N THR A 135 15.50 -16.80 13.28
CA THR A 135 16.61 -17.72 12.96
C THR A 135 17.23 -17.47 11.59
N TRP A 136 16.51 -16.75 10.74
CA TRP A 136 16.93 -16.41 9.38
C TRP A 136 17.75 -15.12 9.29
N LEU A 137 17.81 -14.33 10.37
CA LEU A 137 18.65 -13.15 10.45
C LEU A 137 20.08 -13.56 10.80
N ARG A 138 21.04 -13.12 9.99
CA ARG A 138 22.46 -13.31 10.27
C ARG A 138 22.88 -12.37 11.41
N ARG A 139 23.34 -12.97 12.51
CA ARG A 139 23.89 -12.22 13.65
C ARG A 139 25.42 -12.13 13.50
N VAL A 140 25.97 -10.99 13.91
CA VAL A 140 27.43 -10.73 13.91
C VAL A 140 27.88 -10.26 15.30
N ASP A 141 29.15 -10.44 15.62
CA ASP A 141 29.70 -10.03 16.92
C ASP A 141 29.58 -8.50 17.08
N GLY A 142 28.98 -8.07 18.20
CA GLY A 142 28.78 -6.65 18.50
C GLY A 142 27.53 -6.05 17.85
N ASP A 143 26.69 -6.84 17.20
CA ASP A 143 25.40 -6.38 16.72
C ASP A 143 24.40 -6.13 17.86
N HIS A 144 23.35 -5.39 17.53
CA HIS A 144 22.27 -5.11 18.46
C HIS A 144 20.93 -5.46 17.81
N LEU A 145 20.13 -6.27 18.52
CA LEU A 145 18.78 -6.64 18.13
C LEU A 145 17.83 -6.30 19.28
N GLU A 146 16.92 -5.39 19.04
CA GLU A 146 15.99 -4.88 20.03
C GLU A 146 14.55 -5.20 19.62
N LEU A 147 13.75 -5.74 20.53
CA LEU A 147 12.33 -5.95 20.35
C LEU A 147 11.62 -4.60 20.46
N ILE A 148 10.87 -4.21 19.42
CA ILE A 148 10.18 -2.92 19.37
C ILE A 148 8.66 -3.04 19.30
N SER A 149 8.12 -4.19 18.96
CA SER A 149 6.69 -4.52 19.06
C SER A 149 6.47 -6.02 19.07
N ASP A 150 5.43 -6.44 19.77
CA ASP A 150 5.04 -7.84 19.86
C ASP A 150 3.88 -8.19 18.91
N GLU A 151 3.51 -9.46 18.90
CA GLU A 151 2.44 -10.03 18.08
C GLU A 151 1.02 -9.52 18.43
N GLY A 152 0.85 -8.76 19.51
CA GLY A 152 -0.44 -8.16 19.90
C GLY A 152 -0.79 -6.91 19.09
N THR A 153 0.22 -6.20 18.58
CA THR A 153 0.05 -4.93 17.88
C THR A 153 0.62 -4.92 16.47
N THR A 154 1.24 -6.02 16.05
CA THR A 154 1.80 -6.14 14.70
C THR A 154 1.47 -7.48 14.05
N ALA A 155 1.38 -7.47 12.72
CA ALA A 155 1.09 -8.64 11.91
C ALA A 155 1.73 -8.52 10.51
N GLN A 156 1.69 -9.60 9.76
CA GLN A 156 2.21 -9.70 8.41
C GLN A 156 1.15 -10.32 7.48
N VAL A 157 1.13 -9.85 6.23
CA VAL A 157 0.32 -10.44 5.15
C VAL A 157 1.15 -10.54 3.86
N ASP A 158 0.69 -11.35 2.92
CA ASP A 158 1.06 -11.23 1.52
C ASP A 158 0.11 -10.24 0.83
N PRO A 159 0.58 -9.03 0.45
CA PRO A 159 -0.30 -7.99 -0.08
C PRO A 159 -0.97 -8.37 -1.39
N LEU A 160 -0.27 -9.06 -2.29
CA LEU A 160 -0.82 -9.48 -3.58
C LEU A 160 -1.98 -10.45 -3.38
N ARG A 161 -1.80 -11.45 -2.52
CA ARG A 161 -2.84 -12.45 -2.20
C ARG A 161 -4.04 -11.81 -1.50
N LEU A 162 -3.83 -10.82 -0.62
CA LEU A 162 -4.91 -10.04 0.00
C LEU A 162 -5.69 -9.24 -1.04
N CYS A 163 -5.01 -8.53 -1.94
CA CYS A 163 -5.65 -7.79 -3.04
C CYS A 163 -6.51 -8.71 -3.91
N GLN A 164 -5.96 -9.86 -4.29
CA GLN A 164 -6.65 -10.88 -5.10
C GLN A 164 -7.86 -11.47 -4.38
N PHE A 165 -7.77 -11.68 -3.06
CA PHE A 165 -8.89 -12.14 -2.25
C PHE A 165 -10.02 -11.11 -2.27
N LEU A 166 -9.73 -9.84 -1.94
CA LEU A 166 -10.75 -8.77 -1.91
C LEU A 166 -11.41 -8.58 -3.27
N LEU A 167 -10.64 -8.59 -4.35
CA LEU A 167 -11.19 -8.47 -5.71
C LEU A 167 -12.11 -9.65 -6.05
N ARG A 168 -11.72 -10.88 -5.75
CA ARG A 168 -12.57 -12.06 -5.99
C ARG A 168 -13.89 -11.96 -5.24
N GLU A 169 -13.87 -11.53 -3.99
CA GLU A 169 -15.09 -11.32 -3.20
C GLU A 169 -15.98 -10.23 -3.81
N CYS A 170 -15.39 -9.12 -4.29
CA CYS A 170 -16.14 -8.08 -4.99
C CYS A 170 -16.83 -8.62 -6.25
N LEU A 171 -16.10 -9.33 -7.09
CA LEU A 171 -16.62 -9.89 -8.34
C LEU A 171 -17.69 -10.96 -8.07
N ALA A 172 -17.48 -11.81 -7.07
CA ALA A 172 -18.45 -12.84 -6.68
C ALA A 172 -19.79 -12.24 -6.18
N ARG A 173 -19.75 -11.03 -5.60
CA ARG A 173 -20.95 -10.29 -5.20
C ARG A 173 -21.63 -9.56 -6.36
N GLY A 174 -20.95 -9.36 -7.50
CA GLY A 174 -21.50 -8.69 -8.67
C GLY A 174 -20.94 -7.30 -8.94
N VAL A 175 -19.90 -6.85 -8.24
CA VAL A 175 -19.13 -5.64 -8.59
C VAL A 175 -18.58 -5.78 -10.00
N LYS A 176 -18.70 -4.75 -10.82
CA LYS A 176 -18.22 -4.76 -12.21
C LYS A 176 -16.80 -4.26 -12.30
N LEU A 177 -15.95 -4.98 -13.03
CA LEU A 177 -14.57 -4.58 -13.29
C LEU A 177 -14.39 -4.24 -14.77
N TYR A 178 -13.84 -3.07 -15.05
CA TYR A 178 -13.40 -2.61 -16.36
C TYR A 178 -11.88 -2.55 -16.38
N HIS A 179 -11.27 -3.55 -17.01
CA HIS A 179 -9.82 -3.74 -16.98
C HIS A 179 -9.36 -4.51 -18.26
N PRO A 180 -8.35 -4.00 -18.96
CA PRO A 180 -7.75 -2.67 -18.78
C PRO A 180 -8.64 -1.57 -19.37
N ALA A 181 -8.82 -0.49 -18.58
CA ALA A 181 -9.58 0.68 -19.01
C ALA A 181 -9.15 1.93 -18.21
N LYS A 182 -9.15 3.11 -18.86
CA LYS A 182 -8.79 4.37 -18.22
C LYS A 182 -9.91 5.39 -18.29
N PRO A 183 -10.03 6.30 -17.29
CA PRO A 183 -10.98 7.40 -17.38
C PRO A 183 -10.54 8.41 -18.45
N ALA A 184 -11.51 8.94 -19.20
CA ALA A 184 -11.29 9.90 -20.28
C ALA A 184 -11.87 11.28 -19.94
N SER A 185 -13.11 11.34 -19.47
CA SER A 185 -13.80 12.59 -19.12
C SER A 185 -14.98 12.34 -18.20
N VAL A 186 -15.42 13.36 -17.48
CA VAL A 186 -16.71 13.35 -16.79
C VAL A 186 -17.83 13.72 -17.77
N VAL A 187 -19.04 13.26 -17.46
CA VAL A 187 -20.27 13.63 -18.17
C VAL A 187 -21.19 14.33 -17.20
N THR A 188 -21.67 15.49 -17.61
CA THR A 188 -22.58 16.33 -16.83
C THR A 188 -23.90 16.53 -17.57
N HIS A 189 -24.94 16.94 -16.84
CA HIS A 189 -26.22 17.33 -17.39
C HIS A 189 -26.78 18.49 -16.61
N ASP A 190 -27.21 19.53 -17.30
CA ASP A 190 -27.87 20.68 -16.69
C ASP A 190 -29.35 20.37 -16.38
N PHE A 191 -29.66 20.22 -15.10
CA PHE A 191 -31.05 20.12 -14.62
C PHE A 191 -31.65 21.47 -14.21
N GLY A 192 -31.00 22.57 -14.58
CA GLY A 192 -31.42 23.94 -14.25
C GLY A 192 -30.79 24.53 -12.98
N ASN A 193 -29.93 23.77 -12.32
CA ASN A 193 -29.20 24.18 -11.11
C ASN A 193 -27.66 24.08 -11.26
N GLY A 194 -27.17 24.00 -12.49
CA GLY A 194 -25.77 23.80 -12.86
C GLY A 194 -25.56 22.43 -13.50
N ASP A 195 -24.33 22.23 -13.99
CA ASP A 195 -23.91 20.99 -14.65
C ASP A 195 -23.68 19.85 -13.64
N GLU A 196 -24.73 19.06 -13.37
CA GLU A 196 -24.64 17.93 -12.43
C GLU A 196 -23.83 16.77 -13.01
N LEU A 197 -22.89 16.23 -12.24
CA LEU A 197 -22.15 15.01 -12.57
C LEU A 197 -23.10 13.80 -12.67
N ILE A 198 -23.16 13.18 -13.86
CA ILE A 198 -24.02 12.02 -14.13
C ILE A 198 -23.28 10.79 -14.64
N GLY A 199 -21.99 10.89 -14.95
CA GLY A 199 -21.22 9.76 -15.45
C GLY A 199 -19.75 10.05 -15.71
N VAL A 200 -19.03 8.99 -16.09
CA VAL A 200 -17.64 9.03 -16.53
C VAL A 200 -17.51 8.25 -17.82
N ASN A 201 -16.89 8.85 -18.83
CA ASN A 201 -16.44 8.13 -20.02
C ASN A 201 -15.13 7.44 -19.68
N ILE A 202 -15.03 6.18 -20.06
CA ILE A 202 -13.81 5.38 -19.96
C ILE A 202 -13.41 4.87 -21.34
N ASP A 203 -12.12 4.83 -21.60
CA ASP A 203 -11.54 4.19 -22.78
C ASP A 203 -11.06 2.80 -22.39
N ARG A 204 -11.58 1.77 -23.07
CA ARG A 204 -11.03 0.41 -22.98
C ARG A 204 -9.70 0.38 -23.71
N LEU A 205 -8.76 -0.40 -23.18
CA LEU A 205 -7.42 -0.47 -23.75
C LEU A 205 -7.16 -1.85 -24.38
N GLU A 206 -6.41 -1.84 -25.46
CA GLU A 206 -5.83 -3.05 -26.05
C GLU A 206 -4.34 -2.79 -26.30
N ALA A 207 -3.46 -3.62 -25.75
CA ALA A 207 -2.01 -3.44 -25.79
C ALA A 207 -1.53 -2.04 -25.31
N GLY A 208 -2.28 -1.41 -24.39
CA GLY A 208 -1.98 -0.08 -23.84
C GLY A 208 -2.53 1.10 -24.65
N GLU A 209 -3.16 0.86 -25.80
CA GLU A 209 -3.77 1.89 -26.65
C GLU A 209 -5.30 1.91 -26.49
N PRO A 210 -5.95 3.10 -26.52
CA PRO A 210 -7.39 3.19 -26.44
C PRO A 210 -8.08 2.54 -27.65
N LEU A 211 -9.14 1.77 -27.38
CA LEU A 211 -10.07 1.34 -28.43
C LEU A 211 -10.90 2.54 -28.93
N THR A 212 -11.43 2.42 -30.14
CA THR A 212 -12.11 3.51 -30.87
C THR A 212 -13.40 3.99 -30.20
N GLU A 213 -14.00 3.21 -29.30
CA GLU A 213 -15.26 3.55 -28.64
C GLU A 213 -15.08 3.71 -27.14
N SER A 214 -15.34 4.93 -26.66
CA SER A 214 -15.45 5.20 -25.22
C SER A 214 -16.76 4.63 -24.68
N LEU A 215 -16.71 4.06 -23.48
CA LEU A 215 -17.88 3.57 -22.75
C LEU A 215 -18.29 4.56 -21.68
N LEU A 216 -19.57 4.98 -21.69
CA LEU A 216 -20.15 5.77 -20.62
C LEU A 216 -20.54 4.86 -19.44
N LEU A 217 -19.96 5.13 -18.28
CA LEU A 217 -20.40 4.58 -17.00
C LEU A 217 -21.24 5.62 -16.27
N PRO A 218 -22.55 5.40 -16.10
CA PRO A 218 -23.37 6.28 -15.26
C PRO A 218 -22.82 6.31 -13.85
N CYS A 219 -22.67 7.49 -13.25
CA CYS A 219 -22.34 7.60 -11.83
C CYS A 219 -22.74 8.95 -11.26
N THR A 220 -23.10 8.92 -10.00
CA THR A 220 -23.28 10.12 -9.18
C THR A 220 -22.24 10.22 -8.07
N ARG A 221 -21.55 9.10 -7.81
CA ARG A 221 -20.47 8.99 -6.82
C ARG A 221 -19.20 8.54 -7.54
N LEU A 222 -18.22 9.44 -7.57
CA LEU A 222 -16.93 9.19 -8.18
C LEU A 222 -15.85 9.10 -7.11
N ILE A 223 -15.08 8.02 -7.08
CA ILE A 223 -14.04 7.79 -6.08
C ILE A 223 -12.71 7.61 -6.81
N ILE A 224 -11.70 8.42 -6.48
CA ILE A 224 -10.38 8.38 -7.09
C ILE A 224 -9.41 7.73 -6.09
N THR A 225 -8.96 6.51 -6.40
CA THR A 225 -8.04 5.69 -5.60
C THR A 225 -6.85 5.20 -6.42
N ALA A 226 -6.40 6.05 -7.38
CA ALA A 226 -5.41 5.70 -8.39
C ALA A 226 -3.95 5.76 -7.89
N GLY A 227 -3.72 5.67 -6.56
CA GLY A 227 -2.38 5.66 -5.98
C GLY A 227 -1.55 6.86 -6.39
N SER A 228 -0.34 6.63 -6.92
CA SER A 228 0.57 7.69 -7.39
C SER A 228 0.03 8.46 -8.59
N TRP A 229 -0.90 7.91 -9.35
CA TRP A 229 -1.54 8.55 -10.52
C TRP A 229 -2.77 9.39 -10.17
N THR A 230 -3.16 9.48 -8.88
CA THR A 230 -4.38 10.17 -8.43
C THR A 230 -4.47 11.62 -8.93
N GLY A 231 -3.37 12.38 -8.86
CA GLY A 231 -3.34 13.76 -9.37
C GLY A 231 -3.49 13.85 -10.89
N GLN A 232 -2.97 12.88 -11.64
CA GLN A 232 -3.13 12.82 -13.10
C GLN A 232 -4.58 12.48 -13.47
N VAL A 233 -5.17 11.49 -12.81
CA VAL A 233 -6.58 11.10 -13.03
C VAL A 233 -7.52 12.27 -12.72
N PHE A 234 -7.32 12.97 -11.60
CA PHE A 234 -8.11 14.14 -11.26
C PHE A 234 -8.02 15.22 -12.34
N ARG A 235 -6.81 15.55 -12.80
CA ARG A 235 -6.56 16.56 -13.85
C ARG A 235 -7.19 16.19 -15.20
N THR A 236 -7.16 14.90 -15.56
CA THR A 236 -7.83 14.38 -16.77
C THR A 236 -9.33 14.61 -16.71
N LEU A 237 -9.95 14.33 -15.56
CA LEU A 237 -11.41 14.45 -15.40
C LEU A 237 -11.89 15.89 -15.21
N PHE A 238 -11.08 16.71 -14.54
CA PHE A 238 -11.41 18.08 -14.17
C PHE A 238 -10.33 19.08 -14.64
N PRO A 239 -10.12 19.22 -15.96
CA PRO A 239 -9.02 20.03 -16.51
C PRO A 239 -9.17 21.54 -16.21
N TRP A 240 -10.34 22.00 -15.82
CA TRP A 240 -10.62 23.40 -15.44
C TRP A 240 -10.51 23.66 -13.93
N SER A 241 -10.35 22.62 -13.14
CA SER A 241 -10.12 22.77 -11.70
C SER A 241 -8.77 23.44 -11.44
N ARG A 242 -8.75 24.34 -10.45
CA ARG A 242 -7.49 24.91 -9.94
C ARG A 242 -6.87 24.06 -8.85
N LEU A 243 -7.60 23.04 -8.39
CA LEU A 243 -7.13 22.13 -7.36
C LEU A 243 -6.06 21.21 -7.92
N GLU A 244 -4.93 21.14 -7.26
CA GLU A 244 -3.92 20.12 -7.48
C GLU A 244 -3.97 19.11 -6.34
N ILE A 245 -4.18 17.83 -6.65
CA ILE A 245 -4.10 16.77 -5.64
C ILE A 245 -2.63 16.50 -5.35
N PRO A 246 -2.10 16.83 -4.16
CA PRO A 246 -0.68 16.87 -3.88
C PRO A 246 -0.13 15.47 -3.53
N ILE A 247 -0.23 14.55 -4.48
CA ILE A 247 0.33 13.20 -4.40
C ILE A 247 1.59 13.14 -5.26
N ARG A 248 2.69 12.72 -4.64
CA ARG A 248 3.95 12.41 -5.33
C ARG A 248 4.20 10.91 -5.32
N SER A 249 5.09 10.46 -6.20
CA SER A 249 5.53 9.06 -6.26
C SER A 249 6.87 8.91 -5.54
N LEU A 250 7.00 7.86 -4.74
CA LEU A 250 8.25 7.40 -4.18
C LEU A 250 8.51 5.98 -4.71
N ALA A 251 9.47 5.86 -5.61
CA ALA A 251 9.89 4.58 -6.15
C ALA A 251 10.59 3.75 -5.07
N GLY A 252 10.43 2.42 -5.11
CA GLY A 252 11.11 1.54 -4.18
C GLY A 252 11.34 0.17 -4.79
N HIS A 253 12.60 -0.30 -4.76
CA HIS A 253 12.99 -1.62 -5.19
C HIS A 253 12.79 -2.63 -4.07
N SER A 254 12.47 -3.88 -4.44
CA SER A 254 12.27 -4.97 -3.48
C SER A 254 12.64 -6.33 -4.06
N LEU A 255 12.99 -7.25 -3.17
CA LEU A 255 13.19 -8.67 -3.45
C LEU A 255 12.18 -9.49 -2.64
N VAL A 256 11.75 -10.61 -3.19
CA VAL A 256 11.15 -11.70 -2.42
C VAL A 256 12.08 -12.88 -2.55
N LEU A 257 12.50 -13.41 -1.42
CA LEU A 257 13.55 -14.42 -1.31
C LEU A 257 13.04 -15.67 -0.61
N LYS A 258 13.63 -16.83 -0.89
CA LYS A 258 13.58 -17.98 -0.01
C LYS A 258 14.95 -18.19 0.64
N SER A 259 14.91 -18.65 1.87
CA SER A 259 16.10 -19.00 2.65
C SER A 259 15.87 -20.36 3.32
N PRO A 260 16.87 -21.27 3.36
CA PRO A 260 16.74 -22.51 4.13
C PRO A 260 16.46 -22.28 5.62
N ARG A 261 16.75 -21.07 6.13
CA ARG A 261 16.56 -20.68 7.52
C ARG A 261 15.16 -20.16 7.84
N TRP A 262 14.29 -20.04 6.82
CA TRP A 262 12.86 -19.71 6.97
C TRP A 262 12.00 -20.65 6.12
N HIS A 263 11.30 -21.56 6.75
CA HIS A 263 10.50 -22.59 6.09
C HIS A 263 9.24 -22.92 6.91
N ALA A 264 8.33 -23.67 6.35
CA ALA A 264 7.02 -23.99 6.93
C ALA A 264 7.08 -24.53 8.38
N GLY A 265 8.14 -25.26 8.75
CA GLY A 265 8.33 -25.76 10.11
C GLY A 265 8.57 -24.66 11.17
N LEU A 266 8.96 -23.46 10.76
CA LEU A 266 9.21 -22.32 11.66
C LEU A 266 8.03 -21.35 11.70
N GLU A 267 7.12 -21.40 10.73
CA GLU A 267 5.99 -20.48 10.59
C GLU A 267 4.96 -20.56 11.73
N GLY A 268 4.99 -21.65 12.50
CA GLY A 268 4.14 -21.83 13.69
C GLY A 268 4.43 -20.81 14.81
N ASN A 269 5.64 -20.24 14.82
CA ASN A 269 6.08 -19.25 15.81
C ASN A 269 5.70 -17.80 15.43
N GLY A 270 4.93 -17.61 14.35
CA GLY A 270 4.61 -16.30 13.80
C GLY A 270 5.65 -15.78 12.82
N CYS A 271 5.38 -14.62 12.24
CA CYS A 271 6.31 -13.93 11.35
C CYS A 271 7.17 -12.92 12.13
N HIS A 272 8.23 -12.45 11.46
CA HIS A 272 9.12 -11.42 12.02
C HIS A 272 9.26 -10.28 11.04
N ALA A 273 9.28 -9.04 11.56
CA ALA A 273 9.62 -7.84 10.84
C ALA A 273 10.90 -7.25 11.43
N ILE A 274 11.90 -7.02 10.59
CA ILE A 274 13.18 -6.46 10.98
C ILE A 274 13.37 -5.14 10.25
N PHE A 275 13.62 -4.10 11.03
CA PHE A 275 13.99 -2.77 10.53
C PHE A 275 15.46 -2.55 10.85
N THR A 276 16.27 -2.28 9.83
CA THR A 276 17.72 -2.22 10.03
C THR A 276 18.26 -0.82 9.86
N THR A 277 19.38 -0.57 10.54
CA THR A 277 20.31 0.50 10.18
C THR A 277 21.53 -0.14 9.54
N HIS A 278 21.85 0.23 8.30
CA HIS A 278 22.89 -0.37 7.47
C HIS A 278 23.88 0.69 6.99
N ASP A 279 25.17 0.34 6.99
CA ASP A 279 26.26 1.27 6.60
C ASP A 279 26.28 1.60 5.10
N GLY A 280 25.48 0.92 4.28
CA GLY A 280 25.36 1.11 2.83
C GLY A 280 24.53 2.33 2.39
N GLY A 281 24.16 3.23 3.30
CA GLY A 281 23.45 4.47 2.97
C GLY A 281 21.94 4.33 2.81
N PHE A 282 21.36 3.18 3.14
CA PHE A 282 19.91 2.93 3.19
C PHE A 282 19.57 1.99 4.34
N CYS A 283 18.29 1.93 4.70
CA CYS A 283 17.80 1.12 5.82
C CYS A 283 16.94 -0.04 5.29
N PRO A 284 17.52 -1.24 5.10
CA PRO A 284 16.75 -2.42 4.69
C PRO A 284 15.64 -2.77 5.68
N GLU A 285 14.51 -3.18 5.12
CA GLU A 285 13.39 -3.76 5.84
C GLU A 285 13.21 -5.20 5.38
N MET A 286 13.08 -6.10 6.35
CA MET A 286 12.98 -7.55 6.08
C MET A 286 11.77 -8.11 6.80
N PHE A 287 10.89 -8.78 6.06
CA PHE A 287 9.66 -9.35 6.60
C PHE A 287 9.53 -10.81 6.19
N SER A 288 9.56 -11.72 7.17
CA SER A 288 9.22 -13.11 6.87
C SER A 288 7.70 -13.25 6.62
N ARG A 289 7.33 -14.12 5.71
CA ARG A 289 5.95 -14.37 5.27
C ARG A 289 5.61 -15.85 5.35
N ILE A 290 4.35 -16.16 5.57
CA ILE A 290 3.83 -17.51 5.42
C ILE A 290 4.02 -17.97 3.97
N GLY A 291 4.50 -19.21 3.80
CA GLY A 291 4.91 -19.79 2.51
C GLY A 291 6.42 -19.78 2.29
N GLY A 292 7.21 -19.60 3.36
CA GLY A 292 8.68 -19.72 3.33
C GLY A 292 9.40 -18.57 2.64
N HIS A 293 8.74 -17.41 2.49
CA HIS A 293 9.30 -16.24 1.82
C HIS A 293 9.79 -15.19 2.80
N ILE A 294 10.80 -14.43 2.38
CA ILE A 294 11.28 -13.23 3.05
C ILE A 294 11.20 -12.07 2.04
N TYR A 295 10.47 -11.02 2.41
CA TYR A 295 10.49 -9.76 1.68
C TYR A 295 11.67 -8.91 2.14
N PHE A 296 12.37 -8.30 1.19
CA PHE A 296 13.54 -7.45 1.44
C PHE A 296 13.44 -6.18 0.61
N ALA A 297 13.51 -5.00 1.24
CA ALA A 297 13.44 -3.71 0.55
C ALA A 297 14.17 -2.63 1.35
N GLY A 298 14.25 -1.41 0.79
CA GLY A 298 14.87 -0.26 1.49
C GLY A 298 15.43 0.80 0.55
N LEU A 299 15.73 0.45 -0.70
CA LEU A 299 16.19 1.43 -1.69
C LEU A 299 14.99 2.19 -2.26
N ASN A 300 14.87 3.45 -1.83
CA ASN A 300 13.84 4.36 -2.28
C ASN A 300 14.44 5.49 -3.13
N SER A 301 13.65 6.02 -4.07
CA SER A 301 14.05 7.14 -4.93
C SER A 301 12.85 8.03 -5.26
N SER A 302 13.00 9.32 -5.03
CA SER A 302 12.04 10.34 -5.47
C SER A 302 12.32 10.86 -6.89
N SER A 303 13.46 10.48 -7.47
CA SER A 303 13.92 10.96 -8.79
C SER A 303 13.49 10.05 -9.96
N LEU A 304 13.09 8.79 -9.68
CA LEU A 304 12.63 7.90 -10.73
C LEU A 304 11.27 8.35 -11.26
N PRO A 305 11.11 8.47 -12.58
CA PRO A 305 9.86 8.93 -13.18
C PRO A 305 8.75 7.90 -12.97
N LEU A 306 7.55 8.41 -12.63
CA LEU A 306 6.35 7.58 -12.57
C LEU A 306 5.98 7.15 -13.99
N PRO A 307 5.90 5.85 -14.30
CA PRO A 307 5.51 5.39 -15.64
C PRO A 307 4.02 5.61 -15.90
N ASP A 308 3.62 5.60 -17.16
CA ASP A 308 2.21 5.59 -17.51
C ASP A 308 1.54 4.31 -16.97
N ALA A 309 0.38 4.45 -16.35
CA ALA A 309 -0.30 3.34 -15.69
C ALA A 309 -0.68 2.21 -16.67
N GLU A 310 -0.98 2.55 -17.93
CA GLU A 310 -1.34 1.63 -19.00
C GLU A 310 -0.16 0.83 -19.59
N LYS A 311 1.09 1.19 -19.27
CA LYS A 311 2.30 0.50 -19.79
C LYS A 311 2.74 -0.71 -18.96
N GLY A 312 2.02 -1.02 -17.87
CA GLY A 312 2.29 -2.19 -17.05
C GLY A 312 3.28 -1.94 -15.92
N LYS A 313 3.87 -3.02 -15.43
CA LYS A 313 4.80 -2.95 -14.30
C LYS A 313 6.12 -2.29 -14.70
N ALA A 314 6.66 -1.49 -13.78
CA ALA A 314 7.96 -0.88 -13.96
C ALA A 314 9.08 -1.94 -13.96
N THR A 315 10.08 -1.73 -14.80
CA THR A 315 11.27 -2.57 -14.82
C THR A 315 12.24 -2.10 -13.74
N PRO A 316 12.65 -2.97 -12.82
CA PRO A 316 13.65 -2.64 -11.82
C PRO A 316 14.99 -2.28 -12.44
N TYR A 317 15.78 -1.44 -11.76
CA TYR A 317 17.11 -1.05 -12.18
C TYR A 317 18.16 -2.04 -11.66
N ASP A 318 18.99 -2.56 -12.53
CA ASP A 318 19.99 -3.60 -12.22
C ASP A 318 20.95 -3.20 -11.10
N GLU A 319 21.39 -1.93 -11.08
CA GLU A 319 22.28 -1.41 -10.04
C GLU A 319 21.60 -1.45 -8.65
N SER A 320 20.33 -1.04 -8.57
CA SER A 320 19.55 -1.09 -7.32
C SER A 320 19.29 -2.53 -6.87
N LEU A 321 19.02 -3.43 -7.81
CA LEU A 321 18.86 -4.85 -7.51
C LEU A 321 20.17 -5.47 -7.03
N ALA A 322 21.32 -5.12 -7.61
CA ALA A 322 22.63 -5.57 -7.19
C ALA A 322 22.93 -5.15 -5.74
N GLN A 323 22.63 -3.89 -5.38
CA GLN A 323 22.78 -3.40 -4.00
C GLN A 323 21.86 -4.15 -3.03
N LEU A 324 20.59 -4.40 -3.41
CA LEU A 324 19.66 -5.16 -2.56
C LEU A 324 20.10 -6.62 -2.39
N ARG A 325 20.57 -7.27 -3.47
CA ARG A 325 21.07 -8.66 -3.39
C ARG A 325 22.27 -8.76 -2.46
N GLU A 326 23.21 -7.81 -2.55
CA GLU A 326 24.37 -7.77 -1.66
C GLU A 326 23.98 -7.54 -0.21
N ALA A 327 23.09 -6.58 0.07
CA ALA A 327 22.59 -6.35 1.42
C ALA A 327 21.83 -7.57 1.96
N ALA A 328 21.02 -8.25 1.14
CA ALA A 328 20.34 -9.48 1.52
C ALA A 328 21.32 -10.61 1.85
N ARG A 329 22.38 -10.79 1.05
CA ARG A 329 23.43 -11.77 1.32
C ARG A 329 24.15 -11.50 2.65
N GLN A 330 24.41 -10.23 2.96
CA GLN A 330 25.06 -9.84 4.22
C GLN A 330 24.17 -10.07 5.44
N THR A 331 22.85 -9.90 5.31
CA THR A 331 21.92 -9.95 6.44
C THR A 331 21.18 -11.26 6.60
N LEU A 332 21.01 -12.04 5.51
CA LEU A 332 20.23 -13.29 5.48
C LEU A 332 21.08 -14.51 5.14
N GLY A 333 22.34 -14.33 4.69
CA GLY A 333 23.24 -15.39 4.32
C GLY A 333 23.66 -16.27 5.49
N PRO A 334 24.38 -17.39 5.24
CA PRO A 334 24.84 -18.30 6.28
C PRO A 334 25.78 -17.60 7.27
N ALA A 335 25.70 -17.99 8.55
CA ALA A 335 26.66 -17.57 9.55
C ALA A 335 27.99 -18.29 9.30
N GLY A 336 29.06 -17.57 8.98
CA GLY A 336 30.36 -18.17 8.83
C GLY A 336 31.16 -17.62 7.67
N GLY A 337 31.81 -16.53 7.89
CA GLY A 337 32.85 -15.90 7.10
C GLY A 337 33.37 -14.72 7.90
N GLY A 338 34.22 -15.03 8.89
CA GLY A 338 34.97 -14.01 9.63
C GLY A 338 35.70 -13.10 8.66
N GLY A 339 35.65 -11.84 8.96
CA GLY A 339 36.20 -10.65 8.33
C GLY A 339 37.21 -10.87 7.18
N GLY A 340 36.84 -10.33 6.02
CA GLY A 340 37.79 -10.03 4.96
C GLY A 340 37.78 -11.02 3.80
N VAL A 341 37.41 -10.52 2.65
CA VAL A 341 37.34 -11.09 1.30
C VAL A 341 35.97 -11.66 0.95
N ALA A 342 35.41 -11.15 -0.14
CA ALA A 342 34.17 -11.63 -0.75
C ALA A 342 34.14 -13.16 -0.78
N ALA A 343 33.18 -13.75 -0.05
CA ALA A 343 32.88 -15.16 -0.22
C ALA A 343 32.50 -15.36 -1.69
N ALA A 344 33.06 -16.39 -2.30
CA ALA A 344 32.75 -16.73 -3.69
C ALA A 344 31.25 -16.90 -3.87
N ASP A 345 30.72 -16.62 -5.07
CA ASP A 345 29.32 -16.74 -5.48
C ASP A 345 28.66 -18.09 -5.09
N ASP A 346 29.47 -19.10 -4.77
CA ASP A 346 29.08 -20.48 -4.40
C ASP A 346 28.43 -20.62 -3.00
N ASP A 347 28.58 -19.63 -2.09
CA ASP A 347 28.01 -19.67 -0.73
C ASP A 347 26.64 -18.98 -0.58
N ASN A 348 26.06 -18.52 -1.68
CA ASN A 348 24.74 -17.86 -1.64
C ASN A 348 23.60 -18.89 -1.76
N ASP A 349 23.01 -19.27 -0.63
CA ASP A 349 21.89 -20.20 -0.55
C ASP A 349 20.50 -19.52 -0.61
N LEU A 350 20.46 -18.24 -0.97
CA LEU A 350 19.23 -17.47 -1.14
C LEU A 350 18.69 -17.62 -2.57
N GLU A 351 17.43 -18.07 -2.70
CA GLU A 351 16.71 -18.12 -3.98
C GLU A 351 15.92 -16.83 -4.17
N ILE A 352 16.17 -16.09 -5.26
CA ILE A 352 15.35 -14.91 -5.62
C ILE A 352 14.08 -15.40 -6.31
N VAL A 353 12.93 -15.17 -5.68
CA VAL A 353 11.61 -15.55 -6.20
C VAL A 353 11.00 -14.42 -7.04
N ARG A 354 11.21 -13.17 -6.62
CA ARG A 354 10.67 -11.99 -7.31
C ARG A 354 11.54 -10.77 -7.06
N GLU A 355 11.75 -10.02 -8.12
CA GLU A 355 12.31 -8.67 -8.12
C GLU A 355 11.21 -7.67 -8.44
N GLY A 356 11.23 -6.51 -7.83
CA GLY A 356 10.17 -5.53 -8.01
C GLY A 356 10.62 -4.10 -7.89
N LEU A 357 9.92 -3.25 -8.66
CA LEU A 357 9.92 -1.81 -8.53
C LEU A 357 8.48 -1.33 -8.44
N CYS A 358 8.16 -0.57 -7.40
CA CYS A 358 6.83 0.00 -7.22
C CYS A 358 6.93 1.50 -6.91
N PHE A 359 5.81 2.20 -7.08
CA PHE A 359 5.69 3.63 -6.84
C PHE A 359 4.67 3.87 -5.73
N ARG A 360 5.16 4.22 -4.54
CA ARG A 360 4.30 4.52 -3.39
C ARG A 360 3.72 5.91 -3.53
N PRO A 361 2.39 6.10 -3.35
CA PRO A 361 1.79 7.42 -3.28
C PRO A 361 2.13 8.09 -1.95
N VAL A 362 2.78 9.24 -1.99
CA VAL A 362 3.20 9.98 -0.79
C VAL A 362 2.69 11.42 -0.84
N THR A 363 2.52 12.01 0.33
CA THR A 363 2.27 13.44 0.54
C THR A 363 3.45 14.08 1.26
N ASP A 364 3.62 15.38 1.13
CA ASP A 364 4.74 16.10 1.79
C ASP A 364 4.62 16.13 3.31
N TRP A 365 3.44 15.91 3.85
CA TRP A 365 3.16 15.91 5.30
C TRP A 365 2.99 14.49 5.89
N GLY A 366 3.30 13.43 5.12
CA GLY A 366 3.35 12.05 5.59
C GLY A 366 2.02 11.40 5.97
N LYS A 367 0.87 12.02 5.63
CA LYS A 367 -0.47 11.47 5.89
C LYS A 367 -1.24 11.32 4.59
N PRO A 368 -2.11 10.29 4.46
CA PRO A 368 -2.97 10.15 3.28
C PRO A 368 -4.00 11.28 3.21
N ILE A 369 -4.50 11.50 2.02
CA ILE A 369 -5.71 12.26 1.76
C ILE A 369 -6.88 11.27 1.74
N ILE A 370 -7.89 11.50 2.56
CA ILE A 370 -9.17 10.79 2.54
C ILE A 370 -10.25 11.85 2.70
N ALA A 371 -10.88 12.24 1.59
CA ALA A 371 -11.78 13.40 1.59
C ALA A 371 -12.85 13.31 0.50
N ARG A 372 -13.98 14.01 0.70
CA ARG A 372 -14.86 14.46 -0.35
C ARG A 372 -14.32 15.78 -0.91
N ILE A 373 -14.20 15.91 -2.21
CA ILE A 373 -13.79 17.15 -2.88
C ILE A 373 -15.01 18.08 -2.91
N PRO A 374 -14.89 19.33 -2.39
CA PRO A 374 -15.96 20.32 -2.49
C PRO A 374 -16.29 20.66 -3.96
N ASP A 375 -17.55 20.92 -4.27
CA ASP A 375 -17.98 21.18 -5.66
C ASP A 375 -17.30 22.44 -6.23
N GLU A 376 -17.03 23.45 -5.40
CA GLU A 376 -16.27 24.66 -5.77
C GLU A 376 -14.84 24.37 -6.24
N GLU A 377 -14.25 23.28 -5.78
CA GLU A 377 -12.90 22.86 -6.16
C GLU A 377 -12.87 21.99 -7.43
N ILE A 378 -14.01 21.45 -7.85
CA ILE A 378 -14.10 20.66 -9.08
C ILE A 378 -13.96 21.58 -10.31
N GLY A 379 -14.46 22.81 -10.23
CA GLY A 379 -14.37 23.82 -11.30
C GLY A 379 -15.48 23.69 -12.36
N ALA A 380 -15.46 24.62 -13.33
CA ALA A 380 -16.40 24.69 -14.46
C ALA A 380 -17.89 24.74 -14.09
N GLY A 381 -18.25 25.06 -12.84
CA GLY A 381 -19.63 25.04 -12.37
C GLY A 381 -20.23 23.64 -12.20
N ILE A 382 -19.42 22.61 -12.22
CA ILE A 382 -19.87 21.23 -12.00
C ILE A 382 -20.32 21.09 -10.55
N VAL A 383 -21.52 20.53 -10.38
CA VAL A 383 -22.12 20.24 -9.08
C VAL A 383 -22.32 18.74 -8.91
N THR A 384 -22.37 18.29 -7.67
CA THR A 384 -22.68 16.89 -7.35
C THR A 384 -23.98 16.81 -6.56
N ARG A 385 -24.67 15.69 -6.64
CA ARG A 385 -25.87 15.47 -5.83
C ARG A 385 -25.57 15.60 -4.35
N ALA A 386 -26.52 16.19 -3.63
CA ALA A 386 -26.36 16.45 -2.21
C ALA A 386 -26.29 15.16 -1.36
N GLY A 387 -25.55 15.23 -0.27
CA GLY A 387 -25.45 14.19 0.74
C GLY A 387 -24.92 12.87 0.20
N ALA A 388 -25.58 11.77 0.57
CA ALA A 388 -25.21 10.41 0.17
C ALA A 388 -25.55 10.06 -1.29
N ASN A 389 -26.19 10.95 -2.04
CA ASN A 389 -26.62 10.67 -3.41
C ASN A 389 -25.57 10.99 -4.48
N GLY A 390 -24.50 11.70 -4.11
CA GLY A 390 -23.45 12.08 -5.04
C GLY A 390 -22.18 12.57 -4.36
N GLY A 391 -21.19 12.90 -5.16
CA GLY A 391 -19.92 13.48 -4.73
C GLY A 391 -18.73 12.93 -5.45
N VAL A 392 -17.63 13.69 -5.42
CA VAL A 392 -16.29 13.26 -5.84
C VAL A 392 -15.46 13.05 -4.58
N PHE A 393 -14.84 11.88 -4.47
CA PHE A 393 -14.06 11.48 -3.31
C PHE A 393 -12.64 11.10 -3.73
N VAL A 394 -11.69 11.28 -2.85
CA VAL A 394 -10.29 10.90 -3.07
C VAL A 394 -9.74 10.14 -1.86
N ALA A 395 -9.00 9.06 -2.12
CA ALA A 395 -8.21 8.38 -1.11
C ALA A 395 -6.88 7.90 -1.70
N ALA A 396 -5.78 8.57 -1.32
CA ALA A 396 -4.43 8.26 -1.78
C ALA A 396 -3.38 8.87 -0.83
N GLY A 397 -2.10 8.59 -1.08
CA GLY A 397 -1.01 9.19 -0.31
C GLY A 397 -0.66 8.46 0.98
N HIS A 398 -0.99 7.18 1.10
CA HIS A 398 -0.76 6.37 2.31
C HIS A 398 0.72 6.06 2.57
N GLY A 399 1.62 6.37 1.64
CA GLY A 399 3.05 6.14 1.78
C GLY A 399 3.39 4.67 2.05
N PRO A 400 4.20 4.39 3.08
CA PRO A 400 4.59 3.03 3.44
C PRO A 400 3.46 2.22 4.10
N TRP A 401 2.36 2.86 4.48
CA TRP A 401 1.29 2.30 5.30
C TRP A 401 0.04 1.90 4.50
N GLY A 402 0.14 1.90 3.17
CA GLY A 402 -1.01 1.64 2.29
C GLY A 402 -1.71 0.30 2.56
N ILE A 403 -0.97 -0.78 2.80
CA ILE A 403 -1.56 -2.08 3.15
C ILE A 403 -2.12 -2.05 4.57
N ALA A 404 -1.35 -1.55 5.54
CA ALA A 404 -1.77 -1.50 6.94
C ALA A 404 -3.07 -0.71 7.15
N MET A 405 -3.26 0.39 6.41
CA MET A 405 -4.45 1.25 6.52
C MET A 405 -5.56 0.89 5.52
N SER A 406 -5.36 -0.06 4.62
CA SER A 406 -6.26 -0.28 3.48
C SER A 406 -7.69 -0.63 3.86
N LEU A 407 -7.88 -1.56 4.80
CA LEU A 407 -9.21 -2.01 5.18
C LEU A 407 -9.96 -0.92 5.95
N GLY A 408 -9.29 -0.23 6.88
CA GLY A 408 -9.86 0.92 7.57
C GLY A 408 -10.23 2.06 6.63
N THR A 409 -9.37 2.36 5.65
CA THR A 409 -9.67 3.35 4.59
C THR A 409 -10.89 2.93 3.77
N GLY A 410 -10.98 1.64 3.39
CA GLY A 410 -12.12 1.12 2.65
C GLY A 410 -13.44 1.26 3.41
N ILE A 411 -13.44 0.95 4.72
CA ILE A 411 -14.61 1.13 5.61
C ILE A 411 -15.01 2.61 5.65
N VAL A 412 -14.08 3.48 6.02
CA VAL A 412 -14.36 4.91 6.21
C VAL A 412 -14.83 5.57 4.92
N LEU A 413 -14.18 5.24 3.79
CA LEU A 413 -14.55 5.79 2.49
C LEU A 413 -15.94 5.31 2.05
N ALA A 414 -16.27 4.03 2.28
CA ALA A 414 -17.61 3.50 2.04
C ALA A 414 -18.67 4.23 2.89
N GLU A 415 -18.37 4.49 4.16
CA GLU A 415 -19.26 5.23 5.07
C GLU A 415 -19.45 6.69 4.63
N MET A 416 -18.36 7.38 4.23
CA MET A 416 -18.42 8.76 3.72
C MET A 416 -19.29 8.85 2.46
N VAL A 417 -19.07 7.94 1.50
CA VAL A 417 -19.83 7.88 0.25
C VAL A 417 -21.30 7.64 0.48
N GLN A 418 -21.65 6.90 1.52
CA GLN A 418 -23.04 6.60 1.89
C GLN A 418 -23.63 7.59 2.90
N GLY A 419 -22.90 8.66 3.26
CA GLY A 419 -23.36 9.66 4.21
C GLY A 419 -23.55 9.10 5.63
N ARG A 420 -22.88 8.00 5.96
CA ARG A 420 -22.87 7.39 7.31
C ARG A 420 -21.83 8.05 8.20
N LYS A 421 -22.00 7.91 9.51
CA LYS A 421 -20.96 8.31 10.46
C LYS A 421 -19.73 7.40 10.27
N THR A 422 -18.55 7.99 10.16
CA THR A 422 -17.30 7.25 9.99
C THR A 422 -16.88 6.52 11.26
N SER A 423 -16.43 5.27 11.10
CA SER A 423 -15.95 4.40 12.19
C SER A 423 -14.62 4.86 12.78
N ALA A 424 -13.87 5.70 12.07
CA ALA A 424 -12.68 6.40 12.57
C ALA A 424 -12.78 7.88 12.23
N ASN A 425 -12.21 8.74 13.09
CA ASN A 425 -12.10 10.16 12.79
C ASN A 425 -11.00 10.39 11.75
N VAL A 426 -11.37 10.85 10.58
CA VAL A 426 -10.49 11.18 9.45
C VAL A 426 -10.58 12.65 9.04
N SER A 427 -11.20 13.51 9.84
CA SER A 427 -11.37 14.94 9.52
C SER A 427 -10.02 15.65 9.31
N GLY A 428 -8.96 15.23 10.00
CA GLY A 428 -7.61 15.75 9.81
C GLY A 428 -6.87 15.21 8.57
N LEU A 429 -7.53 14.41 7.74
CA LEU A 429 -6.98 13.84 6.50
C LEU A 429 -7.53 14.50 5.24
N ALA A 430 -8.46 15.43 5.37
CA ALA A 430 -8.83 16.37 4.30
C ALA A 430 -7.69 17.41 4.16
N PHE A 431 -7.38 17.78 2.91
CA PHE A 431 -6.34 18.76 2.61
C PHE A 431 -6.93 20.12 2.17
N PHE A 432 -8.25 20.23 2.22
CA PHE A 432 -8.98 21.48 2.00
C PHE A 432 -9.12 22.20 3.34
N GLY A 433 -8.67 23.44 3.43
CA GLY A 433 -8.80 24.27 4.61
C GLY A 433 -8.10 25.59 4.42
#